data_81d44f53488d84632d3b7808bd507fdb
#
_entry.id   81d44f53488d84632d3b7808bd507fdb
#
_cell.length_a   1.000
_cell.length_b   1.000
_cell.length_c   1.000
_cell.angle_alpha   90.00
_cell.angle_beta   90.00
_cell.angle_gamma   90.00
#
_symmetry.space_group_name_H-M   'P 1'
#
loop_
_entity.id
_entity.type
_entity.pdbx_description
1 polymer ?
#
loop_
_entity_poly.entity_id
_entity_poly.type
_entity_poly.pdbx_seq_one_letter_code
_entity_poly.pdbx_strand_id
1 'polypeptide(L)'
;MSEIDFDYAEQYQIAFIKAIVSSCQFMTTEGEKPDRRGIDLSVSYCKEDQDSGDFEEGKVEFQLKTTTAKPNYEQGELSYPLKVGNYRKLIKKSAIPKYLVVMPIPDDTEQWIKELEDGNLLVGKCYWINLVGQKPTKNKNTITVTIPLTNQLTKLTLSQMLTLSAEGKSL
;
A
#
# COMPACT_ATOMS: atom_id res chain seq x y z
N MET A 1 -1.50 23.63 -17.05
CA MET A 1 -1.27 22.52 -16.10
C MET A 1 -1.15 21.26 -16.92
N SER A 2 -0.01 20.61 -16.91
CA SER A 2 0.16 19.29 -17.56
C SER A 2 -0.65 18.27 -16.77
N GLU A 3 -1.41 17.44 -17.49
CA GLU A 3 -2.12 16.30 -16.92
C GLU A 3 -1.09 15.39 -16.25
N ILE A 4 -1.38 14.91 -15.03
CA ILE A 4 -0.47 14.02 -14.31
C ILE A 4 -0.32 12.72 -15.09
N ASP A 5 0.91 12.34 -15.37
CA ASP A 5 1.24 11.01 -15.85
C ASP A 5 1.24 10.03 -14.66
N PHE A 6 0.24 9.16 -14.61
CA PHE A 6 0.05 8.21 -13.52
C PHE A 6 1.17 7.15 -13.42
N ASP A 7 1.98 6.95 -14.46
CA ASP A 7 3.14 6.06 -14.39
C ASP A 7 4.21 6.64 -13.46
N TYR A 8 4.45 7.95 -13.51
CA TYR A 8 5.34 8.63 -12.56
C TYR A 8 4.76 8.71 -11.15
N ALA A 9 3.44 8.87 -11.03
CA ALA A 9 2.76 8.84 -9.74
C ALA A 9 2.90 7.47 -9.05
N GLU A 10 2.81 6.38 -9.79
CA GLU A 10 3.05 5.03 -9.27
C GLU A 10 4.50 4.87 -8.81
N GLN A 11 5.47 5.33 -9.59
CA GLN A 11 6.88 5.30 -9.21
C GLN A 11 7.14 6.12 -7.93
N TYR A 12 6.52 7.30 -7.81
CA TYR A 12 6.61 8.12 -6.61
C TYR A 12 6.04 7.40 -5.38
N GLN A 13 4.86 6.78 -5.50
CA GLN A 13 4.26 5.98 -4.43
C GLN A 13 5.17 4.83 -4.00
N ILE A 14 5.77 4.11 -4.96
CA ILE A 14 6.72 3.02 -4.68
C ILE A 14 7.93 3.57 -3.91
N ALA A 15 8.52 4.67 -4.35
CA ALA A 15 9.65 5.30 -3.68
C ALA A 15 9.31 5.75 -2.26
N PHE A 16 8.14 6.36 -2.06
CA PHE A 16 7.61 6.78 -0.76
C PHE A 16 7.48 5.59 0.21
N ILE A 17 6.86 4.49 -0.24
CA ILE A 17 6.70 3.29 0.58
C ILE A 17 8.05 2.63 0.86
N LYS A 18 8.94 2.53 -0.14
CA LYS A 18 10.31 1.99 0.05
C LYS A 18 11.09 2.77 1.09
N ALA A 19 10.96 4.11 1.15
CA ALA A 19 11.60 4.91 2.18
C ALA A 19 11.10 4.54 3.60
N ILE A 20 9.78 4.34 3.77
CA ILE A 20 9.21 3.89 5.04
C ILE A 20 9.75 2.50 5.39
N VAL A 21 9.68 1.55 4.45
CA VAL A 21 10.12 0.15 4.64
C VAL A 21 11.58 0.07 5.04
N SER A 22 12.46 0.77 4.31
CA SER A 22 13.91 0.80 4.60
C SER A 22 14.20 1.39 5.96
N SER A 23 13.42 2.41 6.39
CA SER A 23 13.59 3.00 7.72
C SER A 23 13.15 2.09 8.87
N CYS A 24 12.44 0.99 8.55
CA CYS A 24 12.10 -0.10 9.48
C CYS A 24 13.09 -1.28 9.38
N GLN A 25 14.10 -1.21 8.52
CA GLN A 25 15.03 -2.30 8.21
C GLN A 25 14.32 -3.54 7.61
N PHE A 26 13.25 -3.33 6.85
CA PHE A 26 12.54 -4.37 6.12
C PHE A 26 12.96 -4.36 4.64
N MET A 27 12.61 -5.43 3.94
CA MET A 27 12.95 -5.63 2.52
C MET A 27 11.72 -5.41 1.62
N THR A 28 11.97 -4.97 0.39
CA THR A 28 10.96 -4.86 -0.65
C THR A 28 11.31 -5.71 -1.85
N THR A 29 10.27 -6.24 -2.52
CA THR A 29 10.37 -6.87 -3.82
C THR A 29 9.26 -6.31 -4.70
N GLU A 30 9.60 -5.77 -5.87
CA GLU A 30 8.60 -5.33 -6.84
C GLU A 30 7.87 -6.51 -7.45
N GLY A 31 6.62 -6.28 -7.87
CA GLY A 31 5.77 -7.29 -8.46
C GLY A 31 6.35 -7.85 -9.77
N GLU A 32 5.96 -9.09 -10.07
CA GLU A 32 6.38 -9.76 -11.30
C GLU A 32 5.73 -9.12 -12.54
N LYS A 33 6.48 -9.01 -13.62
CA LYS A 33 5.95 -8.59 -14.92
C LYS A 33 5.92 -9.79 -15.88
N PRO A 34 4.79 -10.08 -16.56
CA PRO A 34 3.51 -9.36 -16.51
C PRO A 34 2.73 -9.62 -15.21
N ASP A 35 2.08 -8.57 -14.70
CA ASP A 35 1.28 -8.65 -13.47
C ASP A 35 0.03 -9.50 -13.65
N ARG A 36 0.12 -10.76 -13.24
CA ARG A 36 -1.03 -11.69 -13.20
C ARG A 36 -1.74 -11.70 -11.85
N ARG A 37 -1.07 -11.29 -10.79
CA ARG A 37 -1.54 -11.38 -9.41
C ARG A 37 -2.13 -10.07 -8.88
N GLY A 38 -1.85 -8.94 -9.53
CA GLY A 38 -2.22 -7.60 -9.08
C GLY A 38 -1.42 -7.15 -7.88
N ILE A 39 -0.12 -7.51 -7.85
CA ILE A 39 0.79 -7.15 -6.77
C ILE A 39 1.89 -6.25 -7.34
N ASP A 40 1.93 -5.03 -6.84
CA ASP A 40 2.89 -4.03 -7.28
C ASP A 40 4.14 -4.02 -6.39
N LEU A 41 3.97 -4.31 -5.09
CA LEU A 41 5.06 -4.35 -4.13
C LEU A 41 4.82 -5.41 -3.05
N SER A 42 5.85 -6.18 -2.71
CA SER A 42 5.86 -7.03 -1.52
C SER A 42 6.82 -6.45 -0.49
N VAL A 43 6.45 -6.57 0.78
CA VAL A 43 7.30 -6.18 1.92
C VAL A 43 7.49 -7.41 2.80
N SER A 44 8.72 -7.65 3.23
CA SER A 44 9.06 -8.78 4.07
C SER A 44 10.14 -8.42 5.09
N TYR A 45 10.18 -9.17 6.17
CA TYR A 45 11.31 -9.23 7.07
C TYR A 45 11.68 -10.69 7.36
N CYS A 46 12.93 -10.88 7.71
CA CYS A 46 13.45 -12.12 8.25
C CYS A 46 14.32 -11.76 9.44
N LYS A 47 14.00 -12.25 10.62
CA LYS A 47 14.72 -11.99 11.86
C LYS A 47 15.11 -13.31 12.49
N GLU A 48 16.38 -13.47 12.78
CA GLU A 48 16.88 -14.61 13.54
C GLU A 48 16.63 -14.38 15.04
N ASP A 49 16.03 -15.36 15.69
CA ASP A 49 15.94 -15.43 17.13
C ASP A 49 17.31 -15.89 17.68
N GLN A 50 17.99 -15.01 18.40
CA GLN A 50 19.34 -15.26 18.88
C GLN A 50 19.42 -16.36 19.96
N ASP A 51 18.30 -16.68 20.60
CA ASP A 51 18.27 -17.69 21.67
C ASP A 51 18.01 -19.07 21.12
N SER A 52 17.11 -19.21 20.13
CA SER A 52 16.75 -20.50 19.50
C SER A 52 17.50 -20.79 18.20
N GLY A 53 17.98 -19.78 17.51
CA GLY A 53 18.53 -19.87 16.15
C GLY A 53 17.45 -20.06 15.07
N ASP A 54 16.16 -19.95 15.44
CA ASP A 54 15.06 -20.02 14.53
C ASP A 54 14.86 -18.68 13.79
N PHE A 55 14.23 -18.72 12.63
CA PHE A 55 13.92 -17.52 11.86
C PHE A 55 12.43 -17.22 11.96
N GLU A 56 12.12 -15.98 12.30
CA GLU A 56 10.79 -15.40 12.17
C GLU A 56 10.70 -14.64 10.84
N GLU A 57 9.74 -14.99 10.01
CA GLU A 57 9.52 -14.35 8.72
C GLU A 57 8.09 -13.83 8.60
N GLY A 58 7.97 -12.58 8.16
CA GLY A 58 6.68 -11.98 7.83
C GLY A 58 6.71 -11.41 6.41
N LYS A 59 5.60 -11.55 5.69
CA LYS A 59 5.44 -11.02 4.33
C LYS A 59 4.03 -10.51 4.09
N VAL A 60 3.92 -9.34 3.46
CA VAL A 60 2.66 -8.77 2.97
C VAL A 60 2.80 -8.33 1.52
N GLU A 61 1.70 -8.29 0.81
CA GLU A 61 1.62 -7.90 -0.60
C GLU A 61 0.71 -6.68 -0.76
N PHE A 62 1.16 -5.69 -1.51
CA PHE A 62 0.43 -4.47 -1.78
C PHE A 62 0.04 -4.36 -3.24
N GLN A 63 -1.23 -4.03 -3.49
CA GLN A 63 -1.67 -3.43 -4.73
C GLN A 63 -1.69 -1.92 -4.53
N LEU A 64 -0.91 -1.20 -5.33
CA LEU A 64 -0.72 0.24 -5.20
C LEU A 64 -1.62 1.01 -6.17
N LYS A 65 -2.17 2.10 -5.70
CA LYS A 65 -2.97 3.03 -6.51
C LYS A 65 -2.74 4.46 -6.05
N THR A 66 -2.65 5.37 -7.01
CA THR A 66 -2.61 6.81 -6.76
C THR A 66 -3.92 7.45 -7.20
N THR A 67 -4.24 8.60 -6.63
CA THR A 67 -5.42 9.37 -6.98
C THR A 67 -5.20 10.85 -6.70
N THR A 68 -5.81 11.72 -7.50
CA THR A 68 -5.89 13.15 -7.22
C THR A 68 -7.13 13.51 -6.40
N ALA A 69 -8.03 12.55 -6.16
CA ALA A 69 -9.17 12.74 -5.29
C ALA A 69 -8.71 13.02 -3.85
N LYS A 70 -9.25 14.09 -3.27
CA LYS A 70 -8.94 14.47 -1.90
C LYS A 70 -9.69 13.59 -0.90
N PRO A 71 -9.05 13.21 0.23
CA PRO A 71 -9.75 12.56 1.32
C PRO A 71 -10.89 13.43 1.87
N ASN A 72 -11.98 12.77 2.26
CA ASN A 72 -13.05 13.43 3.01
C ASN A 72 -12.70 13.43 4.49
N TYR A 73 -12.12 14.54 4.96
CA TYR A 73 -11.69 14.66 6.36
C TYR A 73 -12.85 14.78 7.36
N GLU A 74 -14.03 15.24 6.92
CA GLU A 74 -15.22 15.33 7.78
C GLU A 74 -15.78 13.94 8.09
N GLN A 75 -15.79 13.06 7.11
CA GLN A 75 -16.25 11.67 7.26
C GLN A 75 -15.11 10.72 7.68
N GLY A 76 -13.85 11.18 7.62
CA GLY A 76 -12.70 10.37 7.98
C GLY A 76 -12.41 9.24 6.99
N GLU A 77 -12.67 9.44 5.69
CA GLU A 77 -12.55 8.40 4.67
C GLU A 77 -12.00 8.87 3.35
N LEU A 78 -11.44 7.94 2.59
CA LEU A 78 -11.01 8.09 1.20
C LEU A 78 -11.77 7.11 0.32
N SER A 79 -12.53 7.63 -0.65
CA SER A 79 -13.22 6.80 -1.65
C SER A 79 -12.35 6.61 -2.88
N TYR A 80 -12.21 5.36 -3.35
CA TYR A 80 -11.43 5.02 -4.53
C TYR A 80 -12.20 4.10 -5.49
N PRO A 81 -12.32 4.44 -6.79
CA PRO A 81 -12.97 3.59 -7.80
C PRO A 81 -12.02 2.48 -8.26
N LEU A 82 -12.05 1.33 -7.59
CA LEU A 82 -11.22 0.18 -7.89
C LEU A 82 -11.79 -0.62 -9.08
N LYS A 83 -10.96 -1.00 -10.05
CA LYS A 83 -11.36 -1.89 -11.14
C LYS A 83 -11.80 -3.24 -10.58
N VAL A 84 -12.94 -3.75 -11.09
CA VAL A 84 -13.54 -5.02 -10.62
C VAL A 84 -12.57 -6.20 -10.72
N GLY A 85 -11.72 -6.23 -11.76
CA GLY A 85 -10.69 -7.27 -11.90
C GLY A 85 -9.69 -7.29 -10.71
N ASN A 86 -9.30 -6.12 -10.22
CA ASN A 86 -8.42 -5.99 -9.07
C ASN A 86 -9.16 -6.31 -7.76
N TYR A 87 -10.39 -5.81 -7.61
CA TYR A 87 -11.25 -6.15 -6.48
C TYR A 87 -11.39 -7.65 -6.29
N ARG A 88 -11.68 -8.39 -7.38
CA ARG A 88 -11.82 -9.85 -7.36
C ARG A 88 -10.55 -10.60 -6.92
N LYS A 89 -9.36 -10.03 -7.18
CA LYS A 89 -8.09 -10.59 -6.71
C LYS A 89 -7.90 -10.36 -5.21
N LEU A 90 -8.28 -9.17 -4.72
CA LEU A 90 -8.05 -8.74 -3.33
C LEU A 90 -9.04 -9.36 -2.32
N ILE A 91 -10.26 -9.67 -2.72
CA ILE A 91 -11.25 -10.30 -1.82
C ILE A 91 -10.98 -11.79 -1.56
N LYS A 92 -10.10 -12.42 -2.37
CA LYS A 92 -9.77 -13.84 -2.23
C LYS A 92 -8.78 -14.05 -1.09
N LYS A 93 -9.04 -15.09 -0.30
CA LYS A 93 -8.08 -15.57 0.71
C LYS A 93 -6.75 -15.96 0.04
N SER A 94 -5.65 -15.57 0.65
CA SER A 94 -4.28 -15.86 0.21
C SER A 94 -3.45 -16.27 1.43
N ALA A 95 -2.42 -17.07 1.22
CA ALA A 95 -1.45 -17.41 2.27
C ALA A 95 -0.68 -16.15 2.74
N ILE A 96 -0.38 -15.24 1.81
CA ILE A 96 0.24 -13.94 2.11
C ILE A 96 -0.87 -12.89 2.14
N PRO A 97 -1.02 -12.11 3.24
CA PRO A 97 -2.00 -11.03 3.31
C PRO A 97 -1.81 -10.00 2.20
N LYS A 98 -2.91 -9.57 1.59
CA LYS A 98 -2.94 -8.55 0.53
C LYS A 98 -3.71 -7.33 0.96
N TYR A 99 -3.15 -6.16 0.65
CA TYR A 99 -3.77 -4.88 0.95
C TYR A 99 -3.84 -4.02 -0.30
N LEU A 100 -4.96 -3.32 -0.48
CA LEU A 100 -5.00 -2.17 -1.37
C LEU A 100 -4.40 -0.98 -0.62
N VAL A 101 -3.44 -0.30 -1.25
CA VAL A 101 -2.82 0.91 -0.71
C VAL A 101 -3.06 2.05 -1.68
N VAL A 102 -3.76 3.09 -1.25
CA VAL A 102 -4.09 4.25 -2.07
C VAL A 102 -3.36 5.48 -1.53
N MET A 103 -2.71 6.22 -2.42
CA MET A 103 -2.01 7.46 -2.11
C MET A 103 -2.70 8.63 -2.82
N PRO A 104 -3.39 9.51 -2.10
CA PRO A 104 -3.78 10.82 -2.64
C PRO A 104 -2.52 11.66 -2.90
N ILE A 105 -2.39 12.18 -4.11
CA ILE A 105 -1.27 13.00 -4.54
C ILE A 105 -1.77 14.37 -5.04
N PRO A 106 -1.00 15.44 -4.85
CA PRO A 106 -1.26 16.72 -5.49
C PRO A 106 -1.18 16.62 -7.02
N ASP A 107 -1.99 17.41 -7.72
CA ASP A 107 -1.95 17.54 -9.18
C ASP A 107 -0.65 18.16 -9.68
N ASP A 108 0.03 18.91 -8.83
CA ASP A 108 1.28 19.58 -9.12
C ASP A 108 2.45 18.76 -8.57
N THR A 109 3.31 18.27 -9.47
CA THR A 109 4.47 17.44 -9.12
C THR A 109 5.51 18.16 -8.27
N GLU A 110 5.59 19.49 -8.35
CA GLU A 110 6.46 20.31 -7.49
C GLU A 110 6.10 20.18 -6.00
N GLN A 111 4.88 19.72 -5.70
CA GLN A 111 4.44 19.49 -4.32
C GLN A 111 4.75 18.09 -3.78
N TRP A 112 5.29 17.19 -4.61
CA TRP A 112 5.59 15.82 -4.17
C TRP A 112 6.84 15.74 -3.29
N ILE A 113 7.79 16.64 -3.53
CA ILE A 113 9.01 16.75 -2.73
C ILE A 113 9.16 18.18 -2.27
N LYS A 114 9.48 18.36 -1.00
CA LYS A 114 9.89 19.67 -0.46
C LYS A 114 11.38 19.65 -0.22
N GLU A 115 12.07 20.56 -0.88
CA GLU A 115 13.49 20.83 -0.63
C GLU A 115 13.61 21.66 0.65
N LEU A 116 14.43 21.17 1.59
CA LEU A 116 14.74 21.82 2.85
C LEU A 116 16.25 22.10 2.90
N GLU A 117 16.67 22.98 3.80
CA GLU A 117 18.08 23.37 3.94
C GLU A 117 18.98 22.18 4.25
N ASP A 118 18.47 21.20 5.01
CA ASP A 118 19.21 20.03 5.48
C ASP A 118 18.74 18.71 4.85
N GLY A 119 17.94 18.74 3.77
CA GLY A 119 17.49 17.54 3.06
C GLY A 119 16.19 17.70 2.29
N ASN A 120 15.67 16.58 1.79
CA ASN A 120 14.43 16.54 1.02
C ASN A 120 13.34 15.76 1.77
N LEU A 121 12.12 16.29 1.78
CA LEU A 121 10.96 15.67 2.38
C LEU A 121 10.02 15.15 1.28
N LEU A 122 9.80 13.83 1.24
CA LEU A 122 8.72 13.26 0.44
C LEU A 122 7.37 13.58 1.09
N VAL A 123 6.45 14.16 0.31
CA VAL A 123 5.15 14.64 0.81
C VAL A 123 4.05 13.66 0.43
N GLY A 124 3.35 13.11 1.41
CA GLY A 124 2.19 12.25 1.14
C GLY A 124 1.77 11.42 2.33
N LYS A 125 0.65 10.74 2.12
CA LYS A 125 0.12 9.72 3.02
C LYS A 125 -0.43 8.58 2.19
N CYS A 126 -0.12 7.37 2.57
CA CYS A 126 -0.74 6.17 2.00
C CYS A 126 -1.80 5.65 2.96
N TYR A 127 -2.96 5.28 2.43
CA TYR A 127 -4.05 4.66 3.19
C TYR A 127 -4.29 3.26 2.66
N TRP A 128 -4.56 2.31 3.55
CA TRP A 128 -4.69 0.92 3.21
C TRP A 128 -6.03 0.32 3.63
N ILE A 129 -6.42 -0.76 2.94
CA ILE A 129 -7.56 -1.57 3.32
C ILE A 129 -7.32 -3.05 2.97
N ASN A 130 -7.74 -3.93 3.86
CA ASN A 130 -7.84 -5.37 3.61
C ASN A 130 -9.25 -5.68 3.11
N LEU A 131 -9.35 -6.24 1.90
CA LEU A 131 -10.62 -6.58 1.28
C LEU A 131 -10.95 -8.09 1.35
N VAL A 132 -10.11 -8.89 2.01
CA VAL A 132 -10.32 -10.34 2.09
C VAL A 132 -11.67 -10.67 2.72
N GLY A 133 -12.42 -11.59 2.09
CA GLY A 133 -13.74 -12.01 2.58
C GLY A 133 -14.89 -11.06 2.25
N GLN A 134 -14.64 -9.93 1.59
CA GLN A 134 -15.70 -9.07 1.09
C GLN A 134 -16.53 -9.79 0.01
N LYS A 135 -17.82 -9.42 -0.08
CA LYS A 135 -18.74 -10.03 -1.05
C LYS A 135 -18.35 -9.70 -2.49
N PRO A 136 -18.46 -10.68 -3.41
CA PRO A 136 -18.30 -10.40 -4.84
C PRO A 136 -19.27 -9.32 -5.32
N THR A 137 -18.81 -8.48 -6.25
CA THR A 137 -19.64 -7.44 -6.86
C THR A 137 -20.25 -7.90 -8.18
N LYS A 138 -21.46 -7.40 -8.50
CA LYS A 138 -22.12 -7.53 -9.80
C LYS A 138 -21.72 -6.41 -10.78
N ASN A 139 -20.98 -5.41 -10.32
CA ASN A 139 -20.48 -4.33 -11.17
C ASN A 139 -19.62 -4.90 -12.30
N LYS A 140 -19.65 -4.23 -13.46
CA LYS A 140 -18.87 -4.65 -14.64
C LYS A 140 -17.48 -4.03 -14.68
N ASN A 141 -17.36 -2.76 -14.32
CA ASN A 141 -16.14 -1.97 -14.53
C ASN A 141 -15.41 -1.66 -13.23
N THR A 142 -16.04 -0.91 -12.34
CA THR A 142 -15.45 -0.43 -11.09
C THR A 142 -16.38 -0.66 -9.90
N ILE A 143 -15.79 -0.69 -8.72
CA ILE A 143 -16.48 -0.65 -7.43
C ILE A 143 -15.82 0.41 -6.57
N THR A 144 -16.62 1.25 -5.92
CA THR A 144 -16.06 2.22 -4.95
C THR A 144 -15.67 1.48 -3.68
N VAL A 145 -14.41 1.63 -3.30
CA VAL A 145 -13.86 1.15 -2.03
C VAL A 145 -13.69 2.35 -1.12
N THR A 146 -14.23 2.26 0.08
CA THR A 146 -14.09 3.30 1.12
C THR A 146 -13.01 2.88 2.11
N ILE A 147 -11.98 3.70 2.24
CA ILE A 147 -10.80 3.45 3.07
C ILE A 147 -10.83 4.41 4.25
N PRO A 148 -10.87 3.93 5.51
CA PRO A 148 -10.79 4.80 6.67
C PRO A 148 -9.46 5.56 6.72
N LEU A 149 -9.46 6.86 7.02
CA LEU A 149 -8.24 7.65 7.16
C LEU A 149 -7.40 7.27 8.38
N THR A 150 -7.98 6.54 9.32
CA THR A 150 -7.26 5.90 10.43
C THR A 150 -6.33 4.78 9.96
N ASN A 151 -6.61 4.19 8.78
CA ASN A 151 -5.79 3.15 8.18
C ASN A 151 -4.62 3.78 7.38
N GLN A 152 -3.84 4.62 8.04
CA GLN A 152 -2.63 5.19 7.43
C GLN A 152 -1.48 4.18 7.46
N LEU A 153 -0.76 4.03 6.34
CA LEU A 153 0.46 3.23 6.28
C LEU A 153 1.61 4.01 6.93
N THR A 154 1.99 3.59 8.12
CA THR A 154 3.07 4.14 8.94
C THR A 154 4.09 3.05 9.27
N LYS A 155 5.22 3.41 9.87
CA LYS A 155 6.17 2.43 10.40
C LYS A 155 5.51 1.45 11.37
N LEU A 156 4.63 1.96 12.25
CA LEU A 156 3.94 1.14 13.24
C LEU A 156 2.97 0.15 12.58
N THR A 157 2.08 0.63 11.69
CA THR A 157 1.12 -0.25 11.01
C THR A 157 1.80 -1.26 10.10
N LEU A 158 2.90 -0.88 9.45
CA LEU A 158 3.69 -1.79 8.63
C LEU A 158 4.31 -2.92 9.48
N SER A 159 4.88 -2.58 10.63
CA SER A 159 5.43 -3.58 11.57
C SER A 159 4.33 -4.52 12.08
N GLN A 160 3.16 -3.99 12.44
CA GLN A 160 2.01 -4.79 12.86
C GLN A 160 1.53 -5.76 11.76
N MET A 161 1.42 -5.29 10.51
CA MET A 161 1.04 -6.13 9.36
C MET A 161 2.00 -7.31 9.20
N LEU A 162 3.30 -7.06 9.30
CA LEU A 162 4.33 -8.09 9.13
C LEU A 162 4.34 -9.09 10.30
N THR A 163 4.27 -8.62 11.55
CA THR A 163 4.17 -9.49 12.71
C THR A 163 2.93 -10.40 12.63
N LEU A 164 1.77 -9.84 12.29
CA LEU A 164 0.56 -10.64 12.12
C LEU A 164 0.67 -11.65 10.97
N SER A 165 1.36 -11.27 9.89
CA SER A 165 1.56 -12.19 8.76
C SER A 165 2.44 -13.41 9.13
N ALA A 166 3.43 -13.22 10.00
CA ALA A 166 4.24 -14.32 10.55
C ALA A 166 3.40 -15.32 11.35
N GLU A 167 2.32 -14.81 11.99
CA GLU A 167 1.35 -15.63 12.71
C GLU A 167 0.23 -16.21 11.80
N GLY A 168 0.29 -16.00 10.49
CA GLY A 168 -0.77 -16.37 9.55
C GLY A 168 -2.04 -15.53 9.66
N LYS A 169 -1.96 -14.33 10.23
CA LYS A 169 -3.05 -13.38 10.44
C LYS A 169 -2.90 -12.12 9.56
N SER A 170 -3.89 -11.24 9.58
CA SER A 170 -3.86 -9.93 8.91
C SER A 170 -4.60 -8.87 9.75
N LEU A 171 -4.26 -7.60 9.53
CA LEU A 171 -5.04 -6.46 10.02
C LEU A 171 -6.37 -6.34 9.30
#